data_68427f6e23f26e7f9d71a88d924e2b85
#
_entry.id   68427f6e23f26e7f9d71a88d924e2b85
#
_cell.length_a   1.000
_cell.length_b   1.000
_cell.length_c   1.000
_cell.angle_alpha   90.00
_cell.angle_beta   90.00
_cell.angle_gamma   90.00
#
_symmetry.space_group_name_H-M   'P 1'
#
loop_
_entity.id
_entity.type
_entity.pdbx_description
1 polymer ?
#
loop_
_entity_poly.entity_id
_entity_poly.type
_entity_poly.pdbx_seq_one_letter_code
_entity_poly.pdbx_strand_id
1 'polypeptide(L)'
;MGAGHDHGHGHGHGHGGPPPTGTAGAAYRSRLRIALGITLSVMVVEIVGGVVADSLALIADAAHMATDAVGLAMALLAIHFANRPPSGNRTFGYARAEILAALANCLLLLGVGGYVLFEAIQRFMEPAGTKGGLAIAFAAVGLVANVISLTLLMRGQKESLNVRGAYLEVLADALGSVTVIVASGIILLTGWQYADPIASLVIGLMIVPRTVKLLRETLDVLLEAAPKGVDMAEVRAHILALPGVEDVHDLHAWTITSGMPVLSAHVVVDQGALDSVGHEKMLHALQGCLGSHFDVEHCTFQLEPVGHAEHEARLCL
;
A
#
# COMPACT_ATOMS: atom_id res chain seq x y z
N MET A 1 38.69 11.10 45.44
CA MET A 1 37.82 12.04 44.73
C MET A 1 37.94 11.72 43.23
N GLY A 2 36.98 11.08 42.67
CA GLY A 2 36.98 10.70 41.25
C GLY A 2 35.56 10.24 40.92
N ALA A 3 34.77 11.11 40.27
CA ALA A 3 33.42 10.85 39.91
C ALA A 3 33.40 10.02 38.58
N GLY A 4 32.81 8.84 38.64
CA GLY A 4 32.52 8.02 37.48
C GLY A 4 31.17 8.42 36.87
N HIS A 5 31.14 8.78 35.59
CA HIS A 5 29.93 8.97 34.86
C HIS A 5 29.55 7.65 34.15
N ASP A 6 28.50 7.03 34.64
CA ASP A 6 27.87 5.85 34.08
C ASP A 6 26.77 6.33 33.07
N HIS A 7 26.98 6.11 31.78
CA HIS A 7 25.98 6.36 30.73
C HIS A 7 25.37 5.01 30.31
N GLY A 8 24.41 4.55 31.08
CA GLY A 8 23.57 3.41 30.73
C GLY A 8 22.49 3.82 29.70
N HIS A 9 22.72 3.56 28.42
CA HIS A 9 21.67 3.58 27.39
C HIS A 9 20.98 2.21 27.34
N GLY A 10 19.95 2.03 28.15
CA GLY A 10 19.06 0.90 28.05
C GLY A 10 18.03 1.11 26.94
N HIS A 11 18.25 0.54 25.75
CA HIS A 11 17.21 0.38 24.74
C HIS A 11 16.36 -0.84 25.11
N GLY A 12 15.27 -0.64 25.83
CA GLY A 12 14.27 -1.65 26.09
C GLY A 12 13.41 -1.86 24.84
N HIS A 13 13.63 -2.95 24.10
CA HIS A 13 12.70 -3.43 23.07
C HIS A 13 11.49 -4.04 23.76
N GLY A 14 10.40 -3.27 23.84
CA GLY A 14 9.11 -3.74 24.35
C GLY A 14 8.44 -4.63 23.32
N HIS A 15 8.29 -5.91 23.65
CA HIS A 15 7.44 -6.85 22.92
C HIS A 15 6.02 -6.31 22.80
N GLY A 16 5.44 -6.37 21.58
CA GLY A 16 4.14 -5.86 21.23
C GLY A 16 2.99 -6.44 22.06
N GLY A 17 2.63 -5.70 23.11
CA GLY A 17 1.32 -5.82 23.74
C GLY A 17 0.28 -5.08 22.88
N PRO A 18 -1.04 -5.38 23.04
CA PRO A 18 -2.09 -4.64 22.35
C PRO A 18 -1.91 -3.13 22.61
N PRO A 19 -2.11 -2.27 21.59
CA PRO A 19 -1.84 -0.84 21.72
C PRO A 19 -2.64 -0.26 22.91
N PRO A 20 -2.03 0.57 23.76
CA PRO A 20 -2.72 1.13 24.91
C PRO A 20 -3.96 1.88 24.44
N THR A 21 -5.09 1.63 25.09
CA THR A 21 -6.36 2.32 24.93
C THR A 21 -6.17 3.80 25.29
N GLY A 22 -5.77 4.62 24.29
CA GLY A 22 -5.43 6.03 24.51
C GLY A 22 -4.45 6.59 23.48
N THR A 23 -4.03 5.83 22.47
CA THR A 23 -3.10 6.32 21.43
C THR A 23 -3.71 7.43 20.57
N ALA A 24 -2.87 8.33 20.04
CA ALA A 24 -3.23 9.39 19.08
C ALA A 24 -4.20 8.90 17.97
N GLY A 25 -4.07 7.63 17.54
CA GLY A 25 -4.99 6.98 16.61
C GLY A 25 -6.46 6.89 17.08
N ALA A 26 -6.72 6.78 18.38
CA ALA A 26 -8.10 6.73 18.90
C ALA A 26 -8.79 8.11 18.83
N ALA A 27 -8.04 9.19 19.09
CA ALA A 27 -8.55 10.56 18.97
C ALA A 27 -8.88 10.94 17.52
N TYR A 28 -8.18 10.36 16.53
CA TYR A 28 -8.38 10.65 15.11
C TYR A 28 -9.37 9.70 14.41
N ARG A 29 -9.73 8.56 15.01
CA ARG A 29 -10.70 7.61 14.43
C ARG A 29 -12.05 8.24 14.09
N SER A 30 -12.54 9.11 14.96
CA SER A 30 -13.82 9.82 14.72
C SER A 30 -13.70 10.75 13.51
N ARG A 31 -12.60 11.51 13.41
CA ARG A 31 -12.36 12.43 12.29
C ARG A 31 -12.19 11.69 10.96
N LEU A 32 -11.48 10.56 10.96
CA LEU A 32 -11.34 9.68 9.79
C LEU A 32 -12.70 9.12 9.33
N ARG A 33 -13.56 8.68 10.27
CA ARG A 33 -14.91 8.21 9.92
C ARG A 33 -15.79 9.31 9.34
N ILE A 34 -15.70 10.53 9.88
CA ILE A 34 -16.44 11.69 9.37
C ILE A 34 -15.91 12.02 7.96
N ALA A 35 -14.61 12.11 7.76
CA ALA A 35 -14.01 12.37 6.45
C ALA A 35 -14.45 11.31 5.43
N LEU A 36 -14.37 10.02 5.77
CA LEU A 36 -14.85 8.93 4.90
C LEU A 36 -16.34 9.06 4.57
N GLY A 37 -17.18 9.40 5.56
CA GLY A 37 -18.61 9.62 5.33
C GLY A 37 -18.87 10.80 4.38
N ILE A 38 -18.09 11.88 4.50
CA ILE A 38 -18.15 13.03 3.60
C ILE A 38 -17.72 12.59 2.19
N THR A 39 -16.56 11.92 2.04
CA THR A 39 -16.06 11.43 0.75
C THR A 39 -17.07 10.54 0.04
N LEU A 40 -17.69 9.56 0.74
CA LEU A 40 -18.73 8.71 0.16
C LEU A 40 -19.97 9.50 -0.26
N SER A 41 -20.35 10.53 0.50
CA SER A 41 -21.48 11.41 0.15
C SER A 41 -21.18 12.26 -1.08
N VAL A 42 -19.97 12.81 -1.18
CA VAL A 42 -19.49 13.56 -2.35
C VAL A 42 -19.47 12.68 -3.58
N MET A 43 -18.91 11.48 -3.48
CA MET A 43 -18.89 10.50 -4.57
C MET A 43 -20.30 10.28 -5.15
N VAL A 44 -21.31 10.06 -4.30
CA VAL A 44 -22.69 9.87 -4.77
C VAL A 44 -23.22 11.14 -5.46
N VAL A 45 -22.95 12.32 -4.90
CA VAL A 45 -23.34 13.60 -5.48
C VAL A 45 -22.70 13.80 -6.86
N GLU A 46 -21.42 13.47 -7.01
CA GLU A 46 -20.69 13.61 -8.28
C GLU A 46 -21.12 12.59 -9.34
N ILE A 47 -21.44 11.34 -8.95
CA ILE A 47 -22.04 10.36 -9.86
C ILE A 47 -23.35 10.90 -10.42
N VAL A 48 -24.26 11.37 -9.55
CA VAL A 48 -25.54 11.95 -9.96
C VAL A 48 -25.32 13.19 -10.82
N GLY A 49 -24.42 14.08 -10.40
CA GLY A 49 -24.06 15.30 -11.11
C GLY A 49 -23.48 15.01 -12.49
N GLY A 50 -22.59 14.04 -12.62
CA GLY A 50 -21.97 13.63 -13.87
C GLY A 50 -22.99 13.16 -14.89
N VAL A 51 -23.93 12.30 -14.45
CA VAL A 51 -25.02 11.83 -15.30
C VAL A 51 -25.98 12.96 -15.69
N VAL A 52 -26.40 13.80 -14.76
CA VAL A 52 -27.38 14.88 -14.99
C VAL A 52 -26.78 16.03 -15.83
N ALA A 53 -25.52 16.35 -15.62
CA ALA A 53 -24.78 17.39 -16.35
C ALA A 53 -24.17 16.91 -17.67
N ASP A 54 -24.18 15.58 -17.93
CA ASP A 54 -23.45 14.91 -19.01
C ASP A 54 -21.96 15.29 -19.01
N SER A 55 -21.35 15.33 -17.82
CA SER A 55 -19.94 15.65 -17.61
C SER A 55 -19.13 14.40 -17.34
N LEU A 56 -18.25 14.07 -18.30
CA LEU A 56 -17.32 12.94 -18.16
C LEU A 56 -16.27 13.22 -17.08
N ALA A 57 -15.89 14.49 -16.90
CA ALA A 57 -14.93 14.89 -15.89
C ALA A 57 -15.47 14.65 -14.46
N LEU A 58 -16.75 14.92 -14.18
CA LEU A 58 -17.40 14.56 -12.92
C LEU A 58 -17.47 13.04 -12.71
N ILE A 59 -17.79 12.29 -13.76
CA ILE A 59 -17.84 10.81 -13.69
C ILE A 59 -16.43 10.25 -13.43
N ALA A 60 -15.39 10.83 -14.05
CA ALA A 60 -14.01 10.44 -13.84
C ALA A 60 -13.54 10.69 -12.39
N ASP A 61 -13.89 11.86 -11.82
CA ASP A 61 -13.57 12.21 -10.45
C ASP A 61 -14.30 11.29 -9.45
N ALA A 62 -15.61 11.11 -9.63
CA ALA A 62 -16.40 10.17 -8.83
C ALA A 62 -15.90 8.72 -8.91
N ALA A 63 -15.43 8.27 -10.08
CA ALA A 63 -14.87 6.94 -10.28
C ALA A 63 -13.55 6.77 -9.52
N HIS A 64 -12.71 7.83 -9.46
CA HIS A 64 -11.51 7.83 -8.61
C HIS A 64 -11.87 7.66 -7.14
N MET A 65 -12.77 8.48 -6.62
CA MET A 65 -13.25 8.38 -5.23
C MET A 65 -13.89 7.03 -4.91
N ALA A 66 -14.67 6.45 -5.85
CA ALA A 66 -15.29 5.14 -5.68
C ALA A 66 -14.25 4.03 -5.51
N THR A 67 -13.16 4.09 -6.27
CA THR A 67 -12.10 3.08 -6.20
C THR A 67 -11.27 3.20 -4.93
N ASP A 68 -11.02 4.39 -4.44
CA ASP A 68 -10.34 4.60 -3.16
C ASP A 68 -11.23 4.09 -1.99
N ALA A 69 -12.54 4.35 -2.04
CA ALA A 69 -13.50 3.81 -1.06
C ALA A 69 -13.59 2.28 -1.10
N VAL A 70 -13.62 1.66 -2.30
CA VAL A 70 -13.62 0.21 -2.48
C VAL A 70 -12.28 -0.38 -2.01
N GLY A 71 -11.16 0.25 -2.32
CA GLY A 71 -9.83 -0.15 -1.83
C GLY A 71 -9.77 -0.18 -0.31
N LEU A 72 -10.25 0.87 0.35
CA LEU A 72 -10.33 0.93 1.80
C LEU A 72 -11.27 -0.13 2.39
N ALA A 73 -12.44 -0.34 1.78
CA ALA A 73 -13.38 -1.38 2.23
C ALA A 73 -12.77 -2.77 2.09
N MET A 74 -12.08 -3.05 0.99
CA MET A 74 -11.39 -4.32 0.78
C MET A 74 -10.23 -4.52 1.75
N ALA A 75 -9.45 -3.49 2.05
CA ALA A 75 -8.40 -3.53 3.06
C ALA A 75 -8.96 -3.86 4.45
N LEU A 76 -10.07 -3.25 4.85
CA LEU A 76 -10.75 -3.54 6.11
C LEU A 76 -11.29 -4.97 6.17
N LEU A 77 -11.87 -5.47 5.08
CA LEU A 77 -12.32 -6.86 4.96
C LEU A 77 -11.12 -7.83 5.02
N ALA A 78 -10.03 -7.52 4.35
CA ALA A 78 -8.83 -8.33 4.34
C ALA A 78 -8.21 -8.43 5.75
N ILE A 79 -8.13 -7.32 6.48
CA ILE A 79 -7.70 -7.32 7.89
C ILE A 79 -8.62 -8.20 8.75
N HIS A 80 -9.94 -8.14 8.51
CA HIS A 80 -10.88 -9.01 9.23
C HIS A 80 -10.63 -10.49 8.95
N PHE A 81 -10.36 -10.86 7.69
CA PHE A 81 -10.04 -12.24 7.31
C PHE A 81 -8.63 -12.67 7.76
N ALA A 82 -7.64 -11.79 7.67
CA ALA A 82 -6.26 -12.07 8.09
C ALA A 82 -6.17 -12.37 9.60
N ASN A 83 -7.03 -11.76 10.40
CA ASN A 83 -7.11 -12.02 11.84
C ASN A 83 -7.79 -13.37 12.21
N ARG A 84 -8.25 -14.16 11.23
CA ARG A 84 -8.75 -15.50 11.50
C ARG A 84 -7.58 -16.44 11.77
N PRO A 85 -7.70 -17.31 12.79
CA PRO A 85 -6.62 -18.24 13.11
C PRO A 85 -6.30 -19.17 11.93
N PRO A 86 -5.05 -19.57 11.76
CA PRO A 86 -4.65 -20.60 10.80
C PRO A 86 -5.49 -21.88 10.96
N SER A 87 -5.75 -22.56 9.86
CA SER A 87 -6.46 -23.84 9.83
C SER A 87 -5.57 -24.92 9.17
N GLY A 88 -5.92 -26.20 9.35
CA GLY A 88 -5.08 -27.28 8.83
C GLY A 88 -4.71 -27.20 7.35
N ASN A 89 -5.60 -26.65 6.51
CA ASN A 89 -5.35 -26.49 5.08
C ASN A 89 -4.84 -25.07 4.70
N ARG A 90 -4.71 -24.16 5.67
CA ARG A 90 -4.26 -22.77 5.47
C ARG A 90 -3.35 -22.39 6.62
N THR A 91 -2.12 -22.77 6.52
CA THR A 91 -1.11 -22.59 7.59
C THR A 91 -0.78 -21.12 7.84
N PHE A 92 -0.79 -20.27 6.82
CA PHE A 92 -0.71 -18.79 6.93
C PHE A 92 -2.10 -18.12 7.03
N GLY A 93 -3.18 -18.89 7.30
CA GLY A 93 -4.54 -18.37 7.37
C GLY A 93 -5.00 -17.76 6.05
N TYR A 94 -5.57 -16.55 6.13
CA TYR A 94 -6.03 -15.77 4.99
C TYR A 94 -5.16 -14.52 4.74
N ALA A 95 -3.89 -14.54 5.14
CA ALA A 95 -3.02 -13.38 5.03
C ALA A 95 -2.96 -12.81 3.60
N ARG A 96 -2.88 -13.65 2.57
CA ARG A 96 -2.89 -13.23 1.16
C ARG A 96 -4.22 -12.66 0.66
N ALA A 97 -5.30 -12.70 1.45
CA ALA A 97 -6.58 -12.10 1.04
C ALA A 97 -6.48 -10.58 0.85
N GLU A 98 -5.59 -9.90 1.59
CA GLU A 98 -5.29 -8.49 1.41
C GLU A 98 -4.72 -8.21 0.02
N ILE A 99 -3.77 -9.02 -0.41
CA ILE A 99 -3.10 -8.89 -1.72
C ILE A 99 -4.08 -9.16 -2.88
N LEU A 100 -4.92 -10.18 -2.73
CA LEU A 100 -5.97 -10.49 -3.72
C LEU A 100 -7.02 -9.38 -3.82
N ALA A 101 -7.37 -8.77 -2.69
CA ALA A 101 -8.27 -7.63 -2.65
C ALA A 101 -7.64 -6.41 -3.35
N ALA A 102 -6.35 -6.12 -3.09
CA ALA A 102 -5.61 -5.06 -3.76
C ALA A 102 -5.52 -5.31 -5.29
N LEU A 103 -5.29 -6.56 -5.72
CA LEU A 103 -5.31 -6.93 -7.14
C LEU A 103 -6.66 -6.65 -7.78
N ALA A 104 -7.75 -7.12 -7.15
CA ALA A 104 -9.10 -6.90 -7.66
C ALA A 104 -9.43 -5.40 -7.78
N ASN A 105 -9.01 -4.59 -6.80
CA ASN A 105 -9.17 -3.15 -6.85
C ASN A 105 -8.36 -2.51 -7.99
N CYS A 106 -7.10 -2.91 -8.20
CA CYS A 106 -6.29 -2.43 -9.31
C CYS A 106 -6.93 -2.74 -10.68
N LEU A 107 -7.47 -3.95 -10.85
CA LEU A 107 -8.15 -4.33 -12.09
C LEU A 107 -9.42 -3.51 -12.33
N LEU A 108 -10.21 -3.26 -11.28
CA LEU A 108 -11.39 -2.40 -11.35
C LEU A 108 -11.00 -0.97 -11.73
N LEU A 109 -9.98 -0.39 -11.09
CA LEU A 109 -9.42 0.93 -11.39
C LEU A 109 -8.95 1.06 -12.84
N LEU A 110 -8.21 0.07 -13.34
CA LEU A 110 -7.75 0.07 -14.72
C LEU A 110 -8.92 -0.04 -15.70
N GLY A 111 -9.94 -0.85 -15.38
CA GLY A 111 -11.15 -0.97 -16.18
C GLY A 111 -11.91 0.36 -16.28
N VAL A 112 -12.16 1.00 -15.14
CA VAL A 112 -12.86 2.30 -15.08
C VAL A 112 -12.01 3.42 -15.70
N GLY A 113 -10.72 3.50 -15.36
CA GLY A 113 -9.81 4.50 -15.94
C GLY A 113 -9.66 4.33 -17.45
N GLY A 114 -9.56 3.09 -17.93
CA GLY A 114 -9.54 2.77 -19.37
C GLY A 114 -10.84 3.19 -20.07
N TYR A 115 -12.00 2.95 -19.45
CA TYR A 115 -13.29 3.39 -19.97
C TYR A 115 -13.37 4.94 -20.06
N VAL A 116 -12.95 5.64 -18.99
CA VAL A 116 -12.94 7.11 -18.98
C VAL A 116 -12.04 7.67 -20.07
N LEU A 117 -10.83 7.09 -20.25
CA LEU A 117 -9.91 7.51 -21.32
C LEU A 117 -10.49 7.25 -22.72
N PHE A 118 -11.11 6.09 -22.94
CA PHE A 118 -11.74 5.75 -24.19
C PHE A 118 -12.90 6.72 -24.50
N GLU A 119 -13.77 6.98 -23.55
CA GLU A 119 -14.89 7.91 -23.71
C GLU A 119 -14.40 9.35 -23.91
N ALA A 120 -13.34 9.78 -23.23
CA ALA A 120 -12.74 11.09 -23.44
C ALA A 120 -12.23 11.24 -24.89
N ILE A 121 -11.59 10.21 -25.46
CA ILE A 121 -11.14 10.21 -26.84
C ILE A 121 -12.34 10.29 -27.81
N GLN A 122 -13.41 9.54 -27.55
CA GLN A 122 -14.63 9.62 -28.39
C GLN A 122 -15.27 11.01 -28.35
N ARG A 123 -15.33 11.65 -27.19
CA ARG A 123 -15.86 13.02 -27.04
C ARG A 123 -14.99 14.08 -27.71
N PHE A 124 -13.74 13.79 -28.07
CA PHE A 124 -12.96 14.64 -28.96
C PHE A 124 -13.43 14.56 -30.41
N MET A 125 -13.96 13.42 -30.83
CA MET A 125 -14.49 13.25 -32.21
C MET A 125 -15.94 13.76 -32.31
N GLU A 126 -16.73 13.51 -31.28
CA GLU A 126 -18.14 13.92 -31.18
C GLU A 126 -18.38 14.59 -29.81
N PRO A 127 -18.20 15.93 -29.71
CA PRO A 127 -18.37 16.62 -28.44
C PRO A 127 -19.78 16.47 -27.88
N ALA A 128 -19.92 15.92 -26.68
CA ALA A 128 -21.18 15.90 -25.95
C ALA A 128 -21.49 17.31 -25.41
N GLY A 129 -22.78 17.63 -25.35
CA GLY A 129 -23.23 18.95 -24.85
C GLY A 129 -23.21 19.01 -23.32
N THR A 130 -22.02 19.04 -22.71
CA THR A 130 -21.88 19.15 -21.25
C THR A 130 -22.56 20.41 -20.72
N LYS A 131 -23.45 20.23 -19.71
CA LYS A 131 -24.16 21.32 -19.05
C LYS A 131 -23.26 21.98 -18.01
N GLY A 132 -22.34 22.84 -18.42
CA GLY A 132 -21.29 23.42 -17.59
C GLY A 132 -21.78 24.03 -16.28
N GLY A 133 -22.93 24.73 -16.28
CA GLY A 133 -23.49 25.31 -15.06
C GLY A 133 -23.88 24.28 -14.00
N LEU A 134 -24.45 23.14 -14.40
CA LEU A 134 -24.75 22.03 -13.48
C LEU A 134 -23.48 21.33 -13.01
N ALA A 135 -22.53 21.09 -13.91
CA ALA A 135 -21.25 20.48 -13.56
C ALA A 135 -20.50 21.32 -12.52
N ILE A 136 -20.45 22.65 -12.66
CA ILE A 136 -19.88 23.57 -11.65
C ILE A 136 -20.59 23.41 -10.31
N ALA A 137 -21.94 23.38 -10.31
CA ALA A 137 -22.69 23.30 -9.06
C ALA A 137 -22.37 22.02 -8.28
N PHE A 138 -22.32 20.87 -8.96
CA PHE A 138 -21.99 19.57 -8.34
C PHE A 138 -20.53 19.53 -7.89
N ALA A 139 -19.58 19.95 -8.74
CA ALA A 139 -18.16 19.98 -8.38
C ALA A 139 -17.86 20.98 -7.26
N ALA A 140 -18.58 22.10 -7.18
CA ALA A 140 -18.44 23.04 -6.07
C ALA A 140 -18.89 22.43 -4.73
N VAL A 141 -19.96 21.65 -4.72
CA VAL A 141 -20.39 20.89 -3.53
C VAL A 141 -19.29 19.92 -3.12
N GLY A 142 -18.72 19.16 -4.07
CA GLY A 142 -17.59 18.26 -3.83
C GLY A 142 -16.38 19.00 -3.25
N LEU A 143 -15.97 20.09 -3.88
CA LEU A 143 -14.85 20.91 -3.43
C LEU A 143 -15.03 21.44 -2.00
N VAL A 144 -16.20 21.98 -1.68
CA VAL A 144 -16.50 22.49 -0.32
C VAL A 144 -16.41 21.36 0.71
N ALA A 145 -16.97 20.20 0.41
CA ALA A 145 -16.93 19.04 1.29
C ALA A 145 -15.49 18.51 1.48
N ASN A 146 -14.69 18.47 0.40
CA ASN A 146 -13.28 18.10 0.45
C ASN A 146 -12.45 19.11 1.27
N VAL A 147 -12.68 20.41 1.13
CA VAL A 147 -12.06 21.45 1.96
C VAL A 147 -12.40 21.27 3.44
N ILE A 148 -13.67 20.96 3.77
CA ILE A 148 -14.08 20.65 5.14
C ILE A 148 -13.30 19.42 5.65
N SER A 149 -13.22 18.36 4.88
CA SER A 149 -12.46 17.14 5.24
C SER A 149 -10.97 17.42 5.43
N LEU A 150 -10.35 18.23 4.55
CA LEU A 150 -8.96 18.67 4.70
C LEU A 150 -8.73 19.41 6.01
N THR A 151 -9.63 20.36 6.39
CA THR A 151 -9.49 21.08 7.65
C THR A 151 -9.62 20.17 8.88
N LEU A 152 -10.48 19.15 8.82
CA LEU A 152 -10.64 18.14 9.88
C LEU A 152 -9.38 17.29 10.04
N LEU A 153 -8.72 16.95 8.94
CA LEU A 153 -7.55 16.07 8.92
C LEU A 153 -6.22 16.81 9.13
N MET A 154 -6.19 18.12 8.87
CA MET A 154 -4.96 18.95 8.84
C MET A 154 -4.12 18.86 10.13
N ARG A 155 -4.72 18.80 11.30
CA ARG A 155 -3.99 18.70 12.57
C ARG A 155 -3.36 17.32 12.78
N GLY A 156 -4.08 16.27 12.38
CA GLY A 156 -3.66 14.87 12.60
C GLY A 156 -2.63 14.36 11.59
N GLN A 157 -2.47 15.00 10.41
CA GLN A 157 -1.55 14.54 9.37
C GLN A 157 -0.06 14.57 9.79
N LYS A 158 0.29 15.40 10.78
CA LYS A 158 1.65 15.48 11.33
C LYS A 158 1.95 14.43 12.38
N GLU A 159 0.92 13.81 12.96
CA GLU A 159 1.03 12.90 14.10
C GLU A 159 0.75 11.43 13.75
N SER A 160 0.10 11.18 12.60
CA SER A 160 -0.28 9.83 12.18
C SER A 160 -0.13 9.65 10.66
N LEU A 161 0.60 8.62 10.24
CA LEU A 161 0.77 8.27 8.82
C LEU A 161 -0.57 7.93 8.15
N ASN A 162 -1.49 7.26 8.85
CA ASN A 162 -2.82 6.95 8.33
C ASN A 162 -3.64 8.21 8.06
N VAL A 163 -3.58 9.21 8.98
CA VAL A 163 -4.27 10.49 8.78
C VAL A 163 -3.62 11.28 7.65
N ARG A 164 -2.30 11.19 7.50
CA ARG A 164 -1.58 11.81 6.38
C ARG A 164 -1.97 11.19 5.03
N GLY A 165 -2.13 9.86 4.97
CA GLY A 165 -2.63 9.17 3.79
C GLY A 165 -4.01 9.70 3.38
N ALA A 166 -4.97 9.67 4.31
CA ALA A 166 -6.32 10.18 4.09
C ALA A 166 -6.34 11.68 3.71
N TYR A 167 -5.45 12.50 4.29
CA TYR A 167 -5.33 13.92 3.92
C TYR A 167 -4.87 14.09 2.46
N LEU A 168 -3.90 13.30 2.00
CA LEU A 168 -3.40 13.36 0.62
C LEU A 168 -4.42 12.85 -0.40
N GLU A 169 -5.24 11.86 -0.04
CA GLU A 169 -6.36 11.40 -0.87
C GLU A 169 -7.40 12.50 -1.04
N VAL A 170 -7.90 13.07 0.07
CA VAL A 170 -8.88 14.17 0.00
C VAL A 170 -8.31 15.40 -0.72
N LEU A 171 -7.00 15.63 -0.64
CA LEU A 171 -6.36 16.72 -1.41
C LEU A 171 -6.39 16.42 -2.92
N ALA A 172 -6.18 15.17 -3.33
CA ALA A 172 -6.29 14.76 -4.73
C ALA A 172 -7.73 14.92 -5.25
N ASP A 173 -8.74 14.54 -4.45
CA ASP A 173 -10.15 14.74 -4.77
C ASP A 173 -10.50 16.22 -4.91
N ALA A 174 -9.96 17.08 -4.02
CA ALA A 174 -10.16 18.54 -4.13
C ALA A 174 -9.55 19.10 -5.44
N LEU A 175 -8.39 18.61 -5.86
CA LEU A 175 -7.76 19.00 -7.14
C LEU A 175 -8.56 18.49 -8.35
N GLY A 176 -9.13 17.28 -8.27
CA GLY A 176 -10.09 16.76 -9.26
C GLY A 176 -11.28 17.68 -9.42
N SER A 177 -11.96 18.01 -8.31
CA SER A 177 -13.10 18.94 -8.31
C SER A 177 -12.74 20.32 -8.88
N VAL A 178 -11.56 20.88 -8.57
CA VAL A 178 -11.07 22.13 -9.17
C VAL A 178 -10.90 21.99 -10.68
N THR A 179 -10.36 20.87 -11.16
CA THR A 179 -10.20 20.59 -12.59
C THR A 179 -11.55 20.59 -13.31
N VAL A 180 -12.57 19.94 -12.71
CA VAL A 180 -13.94 19.93 -13.24
C VAL A 180 -14.53 21.35 -13.27
N ILE A 181 -14.37 22.14 -12.20
CA ILE A 181 -14.87 23.52 -12.12
C ILE A 181 -14.23 24.39 -13.21
N VAL A 182 -12.93 24.30 -13.40
CA VAL A 182 -12.21 25.07 -14.43
C VAL A 182 -12.70 24.67 -15.84
N ALA A 183 -12.78 23.39 -16.14
CA ALA A 183 -13.26 22.90 -17.43
C ALA A 183 -14.70 23.35 -17.70
N SER A 184 -15.59 23.17 -16.73
CA SER A 184 -16.99 23.57 -16.83
C SER A 184 -17.16 25.10 -16.92
N GLY A 185 -16.31 25.87 -16.25
CA GLY A 185 -16.25 27.32 -16.36
C GLY A 185 -15.86 27.78 -17.78
N ILE A 186 -14.88 27.13 -18.39
CA ILE A 186 -14.49 27.36 -19.79
C ILE A 186 -15.68 27.09 -20.72
N ILE A 187 -16.37 25.97 -20.54
CA ILE A 187 -17.56 25.62 -21.34
C ILE A 187 -18.63 26.69 -21.20
N LEU A 188 -18.92 27.15 -19.96
CA LEU A 188 -19.95 28.12 -19.69
C LEU A 188 -19.65 29.50 -20.31
N LEU A 189 -18.38 29.94 -20.27
CA LEU A 189 -17.95 31.24 -20.76
C LEU A 189 -17.72 31.29 -22.26
N THR A 190 -17.23 30.19 -22.84
CA THR A 190 -16.78 30.18 -24.24
C THR A 190 -17.60 29.25 -25.15
N GLY A 191 -18.41 28.34 -24.59
CA GLY A 191 -19.09 27.28 -25.32
C GLY A 191 -18.18 26.18 -25.80
N TRP A 192 -16.88 26.17 -25.42
CA TRP A 192 -15.88 25.21 -25.90
C TRP A 192 -16.00 23.85 -25.18
N GLN A 193 -16.76 22.93 -25.81
CA GLN A 193 -17.13 21.64 -25.23
C GLN A 193 -15.95 20.68 -25.03
N TYR A 194 -14.81 20.90 -25.68
CA TYR A 194 -13.61 20.08 -25.53
C TYR A 194 -12.95 20.20 -24.14
N ALA A 195 -13.31 21.17 -23.33
CA ALA A 195 -12.75 21.35 -22.01
C ALA A 195 -13.08 20.18 -21.06
N ASP A 196 -14.28 19.56 -21.16
CA ASP A 196 -14.68 18.40 -20.35
C ASP A 196 -13.87 17.14 -20.67
N PRO A 197 -13.74 16.69 -21.93
CA PRO A 197 -12.89 15.56 -22.26
C PRO A 197 -11.40 15.81 -21.96
N ILE A 198 -10.90 17.05 -22.06
CA ILE A 198 -9.53 17.36 -21.63
C ILE A 198 -9.37 17.17 -20.10
N ALA A 199 -10.30 17.68 -19.31
CA ALA A 199 -10.29 17.49 -17.88
C ALA A 199 -10.36 16.00 -17.50
N SER A 200 -11.23 15.23 -18.15
CA SER A 200 -11.35 13.78 -17.97
C SER A 200 -10.04 13.04 -18.32
N LEU A 201 -9.39 13.46 -19.41
CA LEU A 201 -8.08 12.91 -19.81
C LEU A 201 -7.01 13.20 -18.76
N VAL A 202 -6.97 14.43 -18.23
CA VAL A 202 -6.03 14.81 -17.15
C VAL A 202 -6.26 13.96 -15.91
N ILE A 203 -7.50 13.82 -15.45
CA ILE A 203 -7.86 12.99 -14.30
C ILE A 203 -7.48 11.53 -14.57
N GLY A 204 -7.85 10.96 -15.72
CA GLY A 204 -7.49 9.59 -16.10
C GLY A 204 -5.98 9.35 -16.14
N LEU A 205 -5.21 10.31 -16.67
CA LEU A 205 -3.75 10.22 -16.71
C LEU A 205 -3.09 10.35 -15.33
N MET A 206 -3.75 10.94 -14.36
CA MET A 206 -3.28 10.95 -12.97
C MET A 206 -3.52 9.59 -12.28
N ILE A 207 -4.65 8.94 -12.58
CA ILE A 207 -5.07 7.68 -11.94
C ILE A 207 -4.27 6.49 -12.48
N VAL A 208 -4.17 6.34 -13.81
CA VAL A 208 -3.63 5.14 -14.46
C VAL A 208 -2.17 4.83 -14.05
N PRO A 209 -1.22 5.78 -14.04
CA PRO A 209 0.16 5.47 -13.64
C PRO A 209 0.28 5.00 -12.18
N ARG A 210 -0.50 5.61 -11.27
CA ARG A 210 -0.55 5.23 -9.85
C ARG A 210 -1.07 3.79 -9.73
N THR A 211 -2.15 3.46 -10.46
CA THR A 211 -2.75 2.13 -10.45
C THR A 211 -1.83 1.06 -11.04
N VAL A 212 -1.13 1.37 -12.15
CA VAL A 212 -0.15 0.46 -12.74
C VAL A 212 1.01 0.18 -11.79
N LYS A 213 1.46 1.20 -11.04
CA LYS A 213 2.49 1.01 -10.01
C LYS A 213 1.98 0.08 -8.91
N LEU A 214 0.77 0.31 -8.38
CA LEU A 214 0.17 -0.54 -7.35
C LEU A 214 -0.06 -1.98 -7.85
N LEU A 215 -0.49 -2.13 -9.10
CA LEU A 215 -0.65 -3.45 -9.73
C LEU A 215 0.68 -4.20 -9.78
N ARG A 216 1.77 -3.56 -10.21
CA ARG A 216 3.10 -4.17 -10.23
C ARG A 216 3.52 -4.61 -8.83
N GLU A 217 3.36 -3.74 -7.83
CA GLU A 217 3.67 -4.08 -6.43
C GLU A 217 2.86 -5.27 -5.90
N THR A 218 1.59 -5.34 -6.28
CA THR A 218 0.71 -6.46 -5.92
C THR A 218 1.12 -7.76 -6.62
N LEU A 219 1.49 -7.67 -7.91
CA LEU A 219 2.00 -8.81 -8.67
C LEU A 219 3.35 -9.30 -8.16
N ASP A 220 4.25 -8.39 -7.77
CA ASP A 220 5.54 -8.75 -7.16
C ASP A 220 5.32 -9.63 -5.91
N VAL A 221 4.36 -9.27 -5.04
CA VAL A 221 4.02 -10.08 -3.86
C VAL A 221 3.44 -11.45 -4.26
N LEU A 222 2.57 -11.51 -5.28
CA LEU A 222 1.97 -12.78 -5.75
C LEU A 222 2.99 -13.69 -6.44
N LEU A 223 3.96 -13.10 -7.13
CA LEU A 223 5.07 -13.79 -7.80
C LEU A 223 6.25 -14.08 -6.86
N GLU A 224 6.08 -13.83 -5.56
CA GLU A 224 7.08 -14.13 -4.53
C GLU A 224 8.41 -13.41 -4.79
N ALA A 225 8.36 -12.20 -5.35
CA ALA A 225 9.52 -11.35 -5.49
C ALA A 225 10.10 -10.95 -4.12
N ALA A 226 11.41 -10.69 -4.08
CA ALA A 226 12.08 -10.25 -2.87
C ALA A 226 11.40 -9.01 -2.26
N PRO A 227 11.29 -8.93 -0.93
CA PRO A 227 10.64 -7.82 -0.26
C PRO A 227 11.32 -6.48 -0.59
N LYS A 228 10.53 -5.42 -0.76
CA LYS A 228 11.07 -4.09 -1.05
C LYS A 228 11.99 -3.63 0.08
N GLY A 229 13.17 -3.15 -0.30
CA GLY A 229 14.17 -2.67 0.66
C GLY A 229 15.09 -3.77 1.22
N VAL A 230 14.89 -5.02 0.82
CA VAL A 230 15.79 -6.13 1.16
C VAL A 230 16.68 -6.45 -0.04
N ASP A 231 17.98 -6.17 0.09
CA ASP A 231 18.98 -6.56 -0.91
C ASP A 231 19.46 -7.99 -0.60
N MET A 232 19.12 -8.93 -1.47
CA MET A 232 19.46 -10.35 -1.29
C MET A 232 20.97 -10.60 -1.29
N ALA A 233 21.76 -9.79 -1.98
CA ALA A 233 23.22 -9.89 -1.96
C ALA A 233 23.78 -9.43 -0.60
N GLU A 234 23.19 -8.40 -0.02
CA GLU A 234 23.55 -7.91 1.30
C GLU A 234 23.12 -8.91 2.39
N VAL A 235 21.92 -9.49 2.28
CA VAL A 235 21.47 -10.58 3.17
C VAL A 235 22.45 -11.74 3.15
N ARG A 236 22.84 -12.20 1.96
CA ARG A 236 23.82 -13.28 1.79
C ARG A 236 25.17 -12.94 2.43
N ALA A 237 25.67 -11.72 2.21
CA ALA A 237 26.92 -11.27 2.79
C ALA A 237 26.88 -11.23 4.33
N HIS A 238 25.77 -10.80 4.92
CA HIS A 238 25.59 -10.78 6.37
C HIS A 238 25.55 -12.20 6.97
N ILE A 239 24.88 -13.16 6.31
CA ILE A 239 24.85 -14.55 6.77
C ILE A 239 26.26 -15.17 6.68
N LEU A 240 26.99 -14.94 5.58
CA LEU A 240 28.37 -15.42 5.38
C LEU A 240 29.37 -14.81 6.38
N ALA A 241 29.08 -13.64 6.93
CA ALA A 241 29.94 -13.00 7.92
C ALA A 241 29.83 -13.63 9.32
N LEU A 242 28.85 -14.51 9.55
CA LEU A 242 28.68 -15.18 10.85
C LEU A 242 29.77 -16.26 11.03
N PRO A 243 30.38 -16.33 12.24
CA PRO A 243 31.43 -17.29 12.52
C PRO A 243 30.96 -18.74 12.34
N GLY A 244 31.68 -19.51 11.53
CA GLY A 244 31.40 -20.90 11.27
C GLY A 244 30.45 -21.15 10.08
N VAL A 245 29.95 -20.13 9.43
CA VAL A 245 29.22 -20.24 8.15
C VAL A 245 30.23 -20.29 7.01
N GLU A 246 30.13 -21.31 6.16
CA GLU A 246 31.01 -21.56 5.02
C GLU A 246 30.36 -21.12 3.70
N ASP A 247 29.08 -21.42 3.52
CA ASP A 247 28.33 -21.01 2.34
C ASP A 247 26.83 -20.86 2.65
N VAL A 248 26.11 -20.21 1.71
CA VAL A 248 24.66 -20.01 1.74
C VAL A 248 24.12 -20.28 0.34
N HIS A 249 23.14 -21.16 0.23
CA HIS A 249 22.44 -21.43 -1.02
C HIS A 249 20.92 -21.56 -0.79
N ASP A 250 20.13 -21.67 -1.85
CA ASP A 250 18.67 -21.67 -1.82
C ASP A 250 18.11 -20.57 -0.91
N LEU A 251 18.69 -19.36 -1.05
CA LEU A 251 18.31 -18.18 -0.31
C LEU A 251 17.12 -17.50 -0.99
N HIS A 252 15.95 -17.65 -0.39
CA HIS A 252 14.71 -17.06 -0.88
C HIS A 252 14.11 -16.14 0.15
N ALA A 253 13.60 -15.00 -0.30
CA ALA A 253 12.79 -14.10 0.51
C ALA A 253 11.58 -13.62 -0.28
N TRP A 254 10.43 -13.60 0.36
CA TRP A 254 9.18 -13.14 -0.24
C TRP A 254 8.28 -12.48 0.81
N THR A 255 7.21 -11.86 0.36
CA THR A 255 6.21 -11.24 1.25
C THR A 255 4.91 -12.04 1.19
N ILE A 256 4.35 -12.42 2.33
CA ILE A 256 3.03 -13.06 2.40
C ILE A 256 1.91 -12.01 2.28
N THR A 257 2.01 -10.94 3.07
CA THR A 257 1.12 -9.79 3.10
C THR A 257 1.88 -8.58 3.62
N SER A 258 1.29 -7.39 3.60
CA SER A 258 1.93 -6.14 4.05
C SER A 258 2.54 -6.30 5.45
N GLY A 259 3.86 -6.04 5.57
CA GLY A 259 4.59 -6.15 6.83
C GLY A 259 4.86 -7.58 7.32
N MET A 260 4.75 -8.59 6.45
CA MET A 260 5.07 -9.98 6.78
C MET A 260 6.05 -10.59 5.76
N PRO A 261 7.31 -10.14 5.76
CA PRO A 261 8.36 -10.77 4.99
C PRO A 261 8.75 -12.13 5.58
N VAL A 262 9.08 -13.06 4.72
CA VAL A 262 9.51 -14.42 5.05
C VAL A 262 10.80 -14.72 4.32
N LEU A 263 11.69 -15.50 4.96
CA LEU A 263 12.95 -15.93 4.36
C LEU A 263 13.18 -17.41 4.63
N SER A 264 13.71 -18.09 3.64
CA SER A 264 14.30 -19.43 3.78
C SER A 264 15.71 -19.45 3.21
N ALA A 265 16.61 -20.19 3.85
CA ALA A 265 17.97 -20.38 3.38
C ALA A 265 18.55 -21.71 3.85
N HIS A 266 19.40 -22.28 3.01
CA HIS A 266 20.30 -23.35 3.37
C HIS A 266 21.66 -22.75 3.73
N VAL A 267 22.14 -23.06 4.93
CA VAL A 267 23.38 -22.50 5.49
C VAL A 267 24.35 -23.61 5.76
N VAL A 268 25.43 -23.65 4.99
CA VAL A 268 26.51 -24.61 5.17
C VAL A 268 27.38 -24.16 6.33
N VAL A 269 27.54 -25.03 7.33
CA VAL A 269 28.25 -24.71 8.58
C VAL A 269 29.39 -25.71 8.79
N ASP A 270 30.54 -25.19 9.23
CA ASP A 270 31.63 -26.06 9.68
C ASP A 270 31.23 -26.89 10.89
N GLN A 271 31.47 -28.18 10.85
CA GLN A 271 31.09 -29.11 11.91
C GLN A 271 31.76 -28.76 13.24
N GLY A 272 33.03 -28.37 13.21
CA GLY A 272 33.76 -27.97 14.42
C GLY A 272 33.19 -26.70 15.06
N ALA A 273 32.72 -25.74 14.24
CA ALA A 273 32.02 -24.57 14.71
C ALA A 273 30.67 -24.96 15.33
N LEU A 274 29.93 -25.86 14.70
CA LEU A 274 28.64 -26.33 15.20
C LEU A 274 28.77 -27.09 16.54
N ASP A 275 29.80 -27.91 16.67
CA ASP A 275 30.10 -28.65 17.92
C ASP A 275 30.52 -27.70 19.06
N SER A 276 31.21 -26.62 18.75
CA SER A 276 31.71 -25.66 19.75
C SER A 276 30.66 -24.60 20.16
N VAL A 277 29.88 -24.09 19.21
CA VAL A 277 28.88 -23.03 19.42
C VAL A 277 27.52 -23.62 19.79
N GLY A 278 27.13 -24.71 19.15
CA GLY A 278 25.84 -25.37 19.28
C GLY A 278 24.77 -24.81 18.31
N HIS A 279 23.88 -25.70 17.85
CA HIS A 279 22.82 -25.40 16.90
C HIS A 279 21.91 -24.21 17.34
N GLU A 280 21.55 -24.17 18.62
CA GLU A 280 20.68 -23.16 19.19
C GLU A 280 21.27 -21.75 19.05
N LYS A 281 22.54 -21.58 19.39
CA LYS A 281 23.21 -20.28 19.30
C LYS A 281 23.44 -19.84 17.87
N MET A 282 23.72 -20.78 16.96
CA MET A 282 23.82 -20.51 15.52
C MET A 282 22.50 -20.02 14.94
N LEU A 283 21.40 -20.70 15.24
CA LEU A 283 20.06 -20.25 14.82
C LEU A 283 19.68 -18.89 15.41
N HIS A 284 20.00 -18.63 16.68
CA HIS A 284 19.78 -17.32 17.29
C HIS A 284 20.60 -16.21 16.62
N ALA A 285 21.87 -16.51 16.25
CA ALA A 285 22.72 -15.55 15.54
C ALA A 285 22.16 -15.21 14.16
N LEU A 286 21.71 -16.22 13.40
CA LEU A 286 21.08 -16.06 12.08
C LEU A 286 19.79 -15.24 12.18
N GLN A 287 18.88 -15.59 13.09
CA GLN A 287 17.62 -14.89 13.31
C GLN A 287 17.85 -13.43 13.78
N GLY A 288 18.78 -13.24 14.71
CA GLY A 288 19.12 -11.91 15.23
C GLY A 288 19.74 -11.01 14.17
N CYS A 289 20.57 -11.56 13.28
CA CYS A 289 21.15 -10.83 12.17
C CYS A 289 20.06 -10.31 11.21
N LEU A 290 19.14 -11.17 10.80
CA LEU A 290 18.08 -10.81 9.84
C LEU A 290 17.01 -9.90 10.46
N GLY A 291 16.58 -10.16 11.68
CA GLY A 291 15.59 -9.33 12.38
C GLY A 291 16.09 -7.92 12.65
N SER A 292 17.40 -7.76 12.97
CA SER A 292 17.95 -6.43 13.29
C SER A 292 18.31 -5.58 12.08
N HIS A 293 18.68 -6.20 10.95
CA HIS A 293 19.18 -5.48 9.77
C HIS A 293 18.15 -5.39 8.63
N PHE A 294 17.26 -6.37 8.50
CA PHE A 294 16.37 -6.49 7.35
C PHE A 294 14.88 -6.57 7.69
N ASP A 295 14.52 -6.46 8.99
CA ASP A 295 13.13 -6.53 9.48
C ASP A 295 12.40 -7.83 9.04
N VAL A 296 13.15 -8.94 8.94
CA VAL A 296 12.62 -10.26 8.58
C VAL A 296 12.56 -11.13 9.82
N GLU A 297 11.40 -11.17 10.47
CA GLU A 297 11.19 -11.92 11.71
C GLU A 297 10.87 -13.41 11.45
N HIS A 298 10.27 -13.74 10.31
CA HIS A 298 9.84 -15.10 9.97
C HIS A 298 10.86 -15.80 9.07
N CYS A 299 11.87 -16.43 9.68
CA CYS A 299 12.96 -17.09 8.97
C CYS A 299 12.97 -18.60 9.21
N THR A 300 13.29 -19.36 8.17
CA THR A 300 13.56 -20.80 8.24
C THR A 300 14.95 -21.07 7.72
N PHE A 301 15.81 -21.72 8.54
CA PHE A 301 17.16 -22.08 8.15
C PHE A 301 17.32 -23.60 8.21
N GLN A 302 17.85 -24.17 7.14
CA GLN A 302 18.39 -25.51 7.12
C GLN A 302 19.90 -25.40 7.33
N LEU A 303 20.39 -25.90 8.47
CA LEU A 303 21.84 -25.97 8.74
C LEU A 303 22.38 -27.26 8.16
N GLU A 304 23.42 -27.18 7.33
CA GLU A 304 23.96 -28.27 6.57
C GLU A 304 25.46 -28.47 6.84
N PRO A 305 25.93 -29.72 6.92
CA PRO A 305 27.35 -29.97 6.90
C PRO A 305 27.96 -29.72 5.52
N VAL A 306 29.24 -29.42 5.48
CA VAL A 306 30.02 -29.28 4.24
C VAL A 306 29.85 -30.51 3.35
N GLY A 307 29.53 -30.29 2.06
CA GLY A 307 29.32 -31.35 1.06
C GLY A 307 27.87 -31.83 0.94
N HIS A 308 26.94 -31.41 1.81
CA HIS A 308 25.54 -31.84 1.74
C HIS A 308 24.86 -31.33 0.45
N ALA A 309 25.14 -30.12 0.03
CA ALA A 309 24.58 -29.50 -1.19
C ALA A 309 24.87 -30.29 -2.49
N GLU A 310 25.88 -31.19 -2.50
CA GLU A 310 26.18 -32.06 -3.65
C GLU A 310 25.10 -33.11 -3.89
N HIS A 311 24.30 -33.44 -2.87
CA HIS A 311 23.23 -34.44 -2.90
C HIS A 311 21.84 -33.86 -3.12
N GLU A 312 21.73 -32.55 -3.14
CA GLU A 312 20.44 -31.84 -3.34
C GLU A 312 20.12 -31.62 -4.82
N ALA A 313 18.83 -31.71 -5.16
CA ALA A 313 18.37 -31.32 -6.47
C ALA A 313 18.45 -29.80 -6.59
N ARG A 314 19.27 -29.28 -7.50
CA ARG A 314 19.34 -27.85 -7.79
C ARG A 314 18.03 -27.40 -8.46
N LEU A 315 17.09 -26.94 -7.67
CA LEU A 315 15.79 -26.39 -8.14
C LEU A 315 15.86 -24.91 -8.46
N CYS A 316 16.83 -24.19 -7.85
CA CYS A 316 17.06 -22.76 -8.06
C CYS A 316 18.54 -22.52 -8.35
N LEU A 317 18.82 -21.71 -9.36
CA LEU A 317 20.18 -21.30 -9.77
C LEU A 317 20.63 -20.10 -8.94
#